data_4ff4b833582cefdba8da79aa2d4886a3
#
_entry.id   4ff4b833582cefdba8da79aa2d4886a3
#
_cell.length_a   1.000
_cell.length_b   1.000
_cell.length_c   1.000
_cell.angle_alpha   90.00
_cell.angle_beta   90.00
_cell.angle_gamma   90.00
#
_symmetry.space_group_name_H-M   'P 1'
#
loop_
_entity.id
_entity.type
_entity.pdbx_description
1 polymer ?
#
loop_
_entity_poly.entity_id
_entity_poly.type
_entity_poly.pdbx_seq_one_letter_code
_entity_poly.pdbx_strand_id
1 'polypeptide(L)'
;MKQTDSNAEIQDTATALSTNVNAVRAVARAVEGTIGPKGLDTMLVDNYGDVIVTNDGVTILEKMEVNHPAAKMLINIAKAQQEAVGDGTTTATIMAGSMVSEGLFQVIKGVPVARVIEGIKYSLEQALLFIKNSAIKIELLDDENLYNIAMVSGREHSDIAKLVVEAAKLIGREKLCDNNFKLAETIIAKESADNEVFMGVVVTKERMSKEMPDSIENVGILLIDDALEPEEMTSEALRTDAGFQRYLLLQEEFKNNIHKIIDTGVKLILVDRGVNEVAEEMLTDAGVMVLRRVEHAEMEKVAEHIGARMIKRNGLKKSLEELTRYIGFAQKVYEDNKLEQVRILGGKGKPMATVLVGAATQEVVGERARIAKDAASSVQATVKEGYIAGGGALEIATAQKIEGLRENIGGMSAYGVDCVVNALKRPLTQIINN
;
A
#
# COMPACT_ATOMS: atom_id res chain seq x y z
N MET A 1 -19.37 -40.42 20.34
CA MET A 1 -19.11 -40.59 18.90
C MET A 1 -19.53 -39.30 18.21
N LYS A 2 -18.62 -38.47 17.79
CA LYS A 2 -18.92 -37.31 16.92
C LYS A 2 -19.06 -37.85 15.51
N GLN A 3 -20.23 -37.67 14.90
CA GLN A 3 -20.41 -37.88 13.48
C GLN A 3 -19.47 -36.93 12.74
N THR A 4 -18.51 -37.49 11.99
CA THR A 4 -17.73 -36.75 11.01
C THR A 4 -18.66 -36.44 9.83
N ASP A 5 -18.65 -35.20 9.38
CA ASP A 5 -19.38 -34.75 8.19
C ASP A 5 -19.11 -35.69 7.02
N SER A 6 -20.19 -36.13 6.36
CA SER A 6 -20.19 -37.11 5.27
C SER A 6 -19.52 -36.66 3.96
N ASN A 7 -18.79 -35.53 3.96
CA ASN A 7 -18.12 -34.97 2.79
C ASN A 7 -16.59 -34.89 2.93
N ALA A 8 -15.98 -35.58 3.91
CA ALA A 8 -14.53 -35.68 3.98
C ALA A 8 -14.04 -36.77 3.01
N GLU A 9 -13.55 -36.38 1.83
CA GLU A 9 -12.83 -37.29 0.95
C GLU A 9 -11.46 -37.61 1.55
N ILE A 10 -11.24 -38.88 1.88
CA ILE A 10 -9.92 -39.39 2.29
C ILE A 10 -9.13 -39.71 1.01
N GLN A 11 -8.24 -38.82 0.64
CA GLN A 11 -7.30 -39.05 -0.45
C GLN A 11 -6.00 -39.70 0.09
N ASP A 12 -5.42 -40.62 -0.70
CA ASP A 12 -4.09 -41.13 -0.39
C ASP A 12 -3.03 -40.00 -0.57
N THR A 13 -1.85 -40.16 0.03
CA THR A 13 -0.80 -39.14 0.03
C THR A 13 -0.33 -38.76 -1.38
N ALA A 14 -0.27 -39.71 -2.31
CA ALA A 14 0.17 -39.48 -3.68
C ALA A 14 -0.87 -38.69 -4.47
N THR A 15 -2.13 -38.99 -4.31
CA THR A 15 -3.26 -38.27 -4.92
C THR A 15 -3.35 -36.85 -4.38
N ALA A 16 -3.19 -36.65 -3.05
CA ALA A 16 -3.19 -35.34 -2.43
C ALA A 16 -2.04 -34.47 -2.93
N LEU A 17 -0.83 -35.02 -3.04
CA LEU A 17 0.34 -34.29 -3.59
C LEU A 17 0.09 -33.87 -5.05
N SER A 18 -0.41 -34.79 -5.89
CA SER A 18 -0.70 -34.50 -7.29
C SER A 18 -1.77 -33.41 -7.43
N THR A 19 -2.84 -33.46 -6.63
CA THR A 19 -3.93 -32.47 -6.63
C THR A 19 -3.41 -31.10 -6.23
N ASN A 20 -2.59 -31.02 -5.17
CA ASN A 20 -1.97 -29.77 -4.72
C ASN A 20 -1.10 -29.13 -5.81
N VAL A 21 -0.25 -29.93 -6.46
CA VAL A 21 0.65 -29.45 -7.52
C VAL A 21 -0.13 -29.02 -8.76
N ASN A 22 -1.18 -29.74 -9.14
CA ASN A 22 -2.01 -29.37 -10.28
C ASN A 22 -2.74 -28.02 -10.02
N ALA A 23 -3.22 -27.77 -8.81
CA ALA A 23 -3.83 -26.51 -8.43
C ALA A 23 -2.80 -25.35 -8.48
N VAL A 24 -1.60 -25.54 -7.94
CA VAL A 24 -0.50 -24.57 -8.01
C VAL A 24 -0.10 -24.30 -9.46
N ARG A 25 0.04 -25.35 -10.28
CA ARG A 25 0.39 -25.22 -11.69
C ARG A 25 -0.68 -24.46 -12.49
N ALA A 26 -1.95 -24.67 -12.21
CA ALA A 26 -3.04 -23.95 -12.88
C ALA A 26 -2.95 -22.44 -12.62
N VAL A 27 -2.69 -22.06 -11.38
CA VAL A 27 -2.52 -20.64 -11.00
C VAL A 27 -1.27 -20.03 -11.66
N ALA A 28 -0.12 -20.73 -11.64
CA ALA A 28 1.10 -20.24 -12.28
C ALA A 28 0.89 -20.04 -13.80
N ARG A 29 0.24 -20.99 -14.48
CA ARG A 29 -0.06 -20.89 -15.90
C ARG A 29 -0.95 -19.71 -16.28
N ALA A 30 -1.84 -19.28 -15.39
CA ALA A 30 -2.73 -18.14 -15.64
C ALA A 30 -1.95 -16.83 -15.86
N VAL A 31 -0.76 -16.73 -15.29
CA VAL A 31 0.09 -15.54 -15.40
C VAL A 31 1.35 -15.72 -16.26
N GLU A 32 1.67 -16.93 -16.68
CA GLU A 32 2.86 -17.22 -17.51
C GLU A 32 2.86 -16.45 -18.83
N GLY A 33 1.69 -16.21 -19.43
CA GLY A 33 1.54 -15.50 -20.71
C GLY A 33 1.80 -14.00 -20.61
N THR A 34 1.84 -13.42 -19.41
CA THR A 34 2.01 -11.98 -19.22
C THR A 34 3.47 -11.54 -19.04
N ILE A 35 4.41 -12.48 -18.85
CA ILE A 35 5.81 -12.14 -18.58
C ILE A 35 6.58 -11.79 -19.86
N GLY A 36 7.43 -10.78 -19.76
CA GLY A 36 8.37 -10.39 -20.81
C GLY A 36 7.85 -9.32 -21.75
N PRO A 37 8.69 -8.83 -22.68
CA PRO A 37 8.36 -7.68 -23.55
C PRO A 37 7.28 -7.99 -24.59
N LYS A 38 6.96 -9.25 -24.80
CA LYS A 38 5.85 -9.72 -25.66
C LYS A 38 4.72 -10.35 -24.85
N GLY A 39 4.72 -10.13 -23.53
CA GLY A 39 3.64 -10.59 -22.66
C GLY A 39 2.29 -10.05 -23.12
N LEU A 40 1.28 -10.90 -23.10
CA LEU A 40 -0.08 -10.56 -23.55
C LEU A 40 -0.93 -10.11 -22.35
N ASP A 41 -1.85 -9.20 -22.63
CA ASP A 41 -2.89 -8.86 -21.68
C ASP A 41 -3.87 -10.03 -21.51
N THR A 42 -4.30 -10.24 -20.29
CA THR A 42 -5.31 -11.26 -19.94
C THR A 42 -6.65 -10.55 -19.73
N MET A 43 -7.68 -11.05 -20.40
CA MET A 43 -9.05 -10.61 -20.17
C MET A 43 -9.70 -11.49 -19.10
N LEU A 44 -10.19 -10.85 -18.05
CA LEU A 44 -10.98 -11.48 -17.00
C LEU A 44 -12.42 -10.97 -17.08
N VAL A 45 -13.38 -11.88 -16.96
CA VAL A 45 -14.80 -11.54 -16.88
C VAL A 45 -15.32 -12.06 -15.55
N ASP A 46 -15.83 -11.18 -14.72
CA ASP A 46 -16.42 -11.59 -13.45
C ASP A 46 -17.84 -12.14 -13.57
N ASN A 47 -18.41 -12.61 -12.45
CA ASN A 47 -19.75 -13.18 -12.43
C ASN A 47 -20.87 -12.16 -12.71
N TYR A 48 -20.57 -10.86 -12.72
CA TYR A 48 -21.51 -9.78 -13.02
C TYR A 48 -21.40 -9.30 -14.48
N GLY A 49 -20.41 -9.81 -15.21
CA GLY A 49 -20.14 -9.44 -16.60
C GLY A 49 -19.16 -8.28 -16.74
N ASP A 50 -18.55 -7.81 -15.65
CA ASP A 50 -17.50 -6.78 -15.71
C ASP A 50 -16.24 -7.36 -16.32
N VAL A 51 -15.65 -6.61 -17.27
CA VAL A 51 -14.48 -7.04 -18.01
C VAL A 51 -13.26 -6.24 -17.54
N ILE A 52 -12.21 -6.96 -17.13
CA ILE A 52 -10.92 -6.41 -16.77
C ILE A 52 -9.88 -6.94 -17.75
N VAL A 53 -9.13 -6.05 -18.39
CA VAL A 53 -8.01 -6.40 -19.28
C VAL A 53 -6.74 -5.92 -18.60
N THR A 54 -5.83 -6.83 -18.29
CA THR A 54 -4.58 -6.50 -17.56
C THR A 54 -3.49 -7.51 -17.88
N ASN A 55 -2.23 -7.05 -17.81
CA ASN A 55 -1.05 -7.92 -17.81
C ASN A 55 -0.42 -8.05 -16.42
N ASP A 56 -1.03 -7.46 -15.41
CA ASP A 56 -0.53 -7.54 -14.04
C ASP A 56 -0.85 -8.88 -13.39
N GLY A 57 0.21 -9.64 -13.07
CA GLY A 57 0.06 -10.97 -12.49
C GLY A 57 -0.73 -10.99 -11.18
N VAL A 58 -0.54 -10.01 -10.29
CA VAL A 58 -1.27 -9.96 -9.01
C VAL A 58 -2.75 -9.64 -9.24
N THR A 59 -3.07 -8.68 -10.09
CA THR A 59 -4.47 -8.35 -10.44
C THR A 59 -5.19 -9.57 -11.03
N ILE A 60 -4.53 -10.31 -11.93
CA ILE A 60 -5.09 -11.55 -12.48
C ILE A 60 -5.39 -12.54 -11.35
N LEU A 61 -4.41 -12.79 -10.47
CA LEU A 61 -4.51 -13.78 -9.41
C LEU A 61 -5.55 -13.38 -8.33
N GLU A 62 -5.71 -12.11 -8.05
CA GLU A 62 -6.69 -11.60 -7.07
C GLU A 62 -8.13 -11.73 -7.55
N LYS A 63 -8.34 -11.56 -8.85
CA LYS A 63 -9.67 -11.65 -9.46
C LYS A 63 -10.08 -13.08 -9.79
N MET A 64 -9.14 -14.03 -9.75
CA MET A 64 -9.45 -15.45 -9.92
C MET A 64 -10.18 -16.01 -8.69
N GLU A 65 -11.31 -16.68 -8.92
CA GLU A 65 -11.99 -17.45 -7.88
C GLU A 65 -11.25 -18.78 -7.63
N VAL A 66 -10.42 -18.80 -6.59
CA VAL A 66 -9.62 -19.95 -6.24
C VAL A 66 -10.04 -20.50 -4.88
N ASN A 67 -10.48 -21.76 -4.85
CA ASN A 67 -10.90 -22.43 -3.61
C ASN A 67 -9.81 -23.33 -3.01
N HIS A 68 -8.88 -23.83 -3.83
CA HIS A 68 -7.87 -24.78 -3.40
C HIS A 68 -6.82 -24.14 -2.47
N PRO A 69 -6.53 -24.72 -1.26
CA PRO A 69 -5.62 -24.11 -0.29
C PRO A 69 -4.20 -23.87 -0.83
N ALA A 70 -3.62 -24.86 -1.55
CA ALA A 70 -2.27 -24.73 -2.11
C ALA A 70 -2.18 -23.62 -3.18
N ALA A 71 -3.24 -23.45 -3.98
CA ALA A 71 -3.30 -22.37 -4.95
C ALA A 71 -3.44 -21.00 -4.27
N LYS A 72 -4.22 -20.89 -3.18
CA LYS A 72 -4.29 -19.66 -2.35
C LYS A 72 -2.92 -19.29 -1.76
N MET A 73 -2.13 -20.27 -1.35
CA MET A 73 -0.76 -20.00 -0.87
C MET A 73 0.10 -19.37 -1.96
N LEU A 74 0.00 -19.82 -3.22
CA LEU A 74 0.74 -19.22 -4.33
C LEU A 74 0.30 -17.77 -4.61
N ILE A 75 -1.00 -17.50 -4.56
CA ILE A 75 -1.54 -16.12 -4.68
C ILE A 75 -0.99 -15.22 -3.57
N ASN A 76 -0.93 -15.72 -2.33
CA ASN A 76 -0.37 -14.97 -1.21
C ASN A 76 1.12 -14.65 -1.39
N ILE A 77 1.90 -15.51 -2.07
CA ILE A 77 3.30 -15.22 -2.42
C ILE A 77 3.36 -14.01 -3.37
N ALA A 78 2.51 -13.98 -4.40
CA ALA A 78 2.46 -12.87 -5.34
C ALA A 78 2.07 -11.55 -4.63
N LYS A 79 1.08 -11.58 -3.75
CA LYS A 79 0.66 -10.42 -2.94
C LYS A 79 1.79 -9.91 -2.05
N ALA A 80 2.46 -10.80 -1.33
CA ALA A 80 3.58 -10.43 -0.47
C ALA A 80 4.71 -9.78 -1.26
N GLN A 81 5.00 -10.27 -2.48
CA GLN A 81 5.99 -9.67 -3.38
C GLN A 81 5.55 -8.26 -3.83
N GLN A 82 4.28 -8.08 -4.18
CA GLN A 82 3.71 -6.78 -4.54
C GLN A 82 3.83 -5.77 -3.39
N GLU A 83 3.45 -6.16 -2.20
CA GLU A 83 3.50 -5.29 -1.02
C GLU A 83 4.92 -4.91 -0.60
N ALA A 84 5.87 -5.84 -0.79
CA ALA A 84 7.26 -5.61 -0.38
C ALA A 84 8.06 -4.79 -1.40
N VAL A 85 7.87 -5.04 -2.70
CA VAL A 85 8.73 -4.50 -3.76
C VAL A 85 7.95 -3.81 -4.88
N GLY A 86 6.70 -4.20 -5.15
CA GLY A 86 5.90 -3.69 -6.26
C GLY A 86 6.30 -4.21 -7.64
N ASP A 87 7.23 -5.17 -7.70
CA ASP A 87 7.73 -5.77 -8.95
C ASP A 87 8.08 -7.25 -8.76
N GLY A 88 8.22 -7.99 -9.87
CA GLY A 88 8.64 -9.39 -9.88
C GLY A 88 7.57 -10.39 -9.42
N THR A 89 6.32 -10.00 -9.32
CA THR A 89 5.21 -10.83 -8.84
C THR A 89 4.95 -12.05 -9.73
N THR A 90 4.93 -11.86 -11.04
CA THR A 90 4.80 -12.91 -12.04
C THR A 90 5.99 -13.86 -12.00
N THR A 91 7.22 -13.33 -11.89
CA THR A 91 8.45 -14.10 -11.76
C THR A 91 8.43 -15.01 -10.53
N ALA A 92 8.07 -14.46 -9.36
CA ALA A 92 7.95 -15.21 -8.11
C ALA A 92 6.91 -16.34 -8.22
N THR A 93 5.77 -16.06 -8.83
CA THR A 93 4.68 -17.03 -9.05
C THR A 93 5.13 -18.18 -9.96
N ILE A 94 5.80 -17.88 -11.07
CA ILE A 94 6.32 -18.86 -12.03
C ILE A 94 7.39 -19.74 -11.38
N MET A 95 8.34 -19.13 -10.65
CA MET A 95 9.40 -19.88 -9.96
C MET A 95 8.83 -20.80 -8.89
N ALA A 96 7.91 -20.32 -8.06
CA ALA A 96 7.26 -21.13 -7.03
C ALA A 96 6.46 -22.30 -7.63
N GLY A 97 5.67 -22.03 -8.66
CA GLY A 97 4.92 -23.07 -9.41
C GLY A 97 5.82 -24.13 -10.04
N SER A 98 6.95 -23.71 -10.63
CA SER A 98 7.95 -24.59 -11.19
C SER A 98 8.62 -25.44 -10.11
N MET A 99 9.05 -24.84 -9.01
CA MET A 99 9.71 -25.55 -7.90
C MET A 99 8.83 -26.66 -7.32
N VAL A 100 7.54 -26.38 -7.10
CA VAL A 100 6.58 -27.36 -6.61
C VAL A 100 6.38 -28.49 -7.64
N SER A 101 6.32 -28.15 -8.93
CA SER A 101 6.17 -29.13 -10.02
C SER A 101 7.38 -30.07 -10.15
N GLU A 102 8.58 -29.50 -10.10
CA GLU A 102 9.83 -30.27 -10.13
C GLU A 102 9.98 -31.15 -8.87
N GLY A 103 9.58 -30.62 -7.70
CA GLY A 103 9.55 -31.41 -6.46
C GLY A 103 8.68 -32.66 -6.58
N LEU A 104 7.46 -32.53 -7.10
CA LEU A 104 6.58 -33.67 -7.35
C LEU A 104 7.20 -34.66 -8.34
N PHE A 105 7.83 -34.16 -9.41
CA PHE A 105 8.47 -35.02 -10.40
C PHE A 105 9.57 -35.88 -9.78
N GLN A 106 10.40 -35.34 -8.87
CA GLN A 106 11.41 -36.12 -8.16
C GLN A 106 10.79 -37.15 -7.20
N VAL A 107 9.70 -36.77 -6.51
CA VAL A 107 9.00 -37.70 -5.62
C VAL A 107 8.38 -38.88 -6.39
N ILE A 108 7.77 -38.63 -7.55
CA ILE A 108 7.24 -39.70 -8.43
C ILE A 108 8.39 -40.65 -8.90
N LYS A 109 9.60 -40.13 -9.08
CA LYS A 109 10.79 -40.95 -9.40
C LYS A 109 11.33 -41.77 -8.21
N GLY A 110 10.70 -41.64 -7.05
CA GLY A 110 11.06 -42.42 -5.85
C GLY A 110 12.00 -41.70 -4.88
N VAL A 111 12.25 -40.39 -5.08
CA VAL A 111 13.02 -39.62 -4.10
C VAL A 111 12.16 -39.28 -2.89
N PRO A 112 12.56 -39.60 -1.65
CA PRO A 112 11.78 -39.25 -0.48
C PRO A 112 11.56 -37.73 -0.36
N VAL A 113 10.31 -37.31 -0.05
CA VAL A 113 9.92 -35.89 0.06
C VAL A 113 10.86 -35.10 0.99
N ALA A 114 11.24 -35.67 2.14
CA ALA A 114 12.15 -35.05 3.07
C ALA A 114 13.52 -34.71 2.46
N ARG A 115 14.04 -35.57 1.56
CA ARG A 115 15.31 -35.34 0.87
C ARG A 115 15.19 -34.26 -0.20
N VAL A 116 14.07 -34.21 -0.93
CA VAL A 116 13.82 -33.14 -1.89
C VAL A 116 13.77 -31.80 -1.15
N ILE A 117 13.03 -31.70 -0.04
CA ILE A 117 12.94 -30.48 0.78
C ILE A 117 14.30 -30.06 1.34
N GLU A 118 15.12 -31.00 1.83
CA GLU A 118 16.48 -30.73 2.32
C GLU A 118 17.35 -30.08 1.26
N GLY A 119 17.36 -30.64 0.04
CA GLY A 119 18.10 -30.09 -1.08
C GLY A 119 17.59 -28.73 -1.55
N ILE A 120 16.26 -28.51 -1.57
CA ILE A 120 15.65 -27.22 -1.87
C ILE A 120 16.11 -26.16 -0.85
N LYS A 121 16.02 -26.45 0.46
CA LYS A 121 16.42 -25.50 1.51
C LYS A 121 17.89 -25.10 1.39
N TYR A 122 18.78 -26.08 1.24
CA TYR A 122 20.21 -25.83 1.05
C TYR A 122 20.47 -24.93 -0.16
N SER A 123 19.85 -25.23 -1.29
CA SER A 123 20.03 -24.47 -2.53
C SER A 123 19.49 -23.05 -2.43
N LEU A 124 18.35 -22.86 -1.76
CA LEU A 124 17.77 -21.55 -1.53
C LEU A 124 18.67 -20.65 -0.69
N GLU A 125 19.27 -21.17 0.38
CA GLU A 125 20.22 -20.40 1.20
C GLU A 125 21.41 -19.92 0.35
N GLN A 126 21.98 -20.80 -0.48
CA GLN A 126 23.10 -20.44 -1.36
C GLN A 126 22.66 -19.46 -2.47
N ALA A 127 21.48 -19.64 -3.05
CA ALA A 127 20.93 -18.75 -4.06
C ALA A 127 20.72 -17.34 -3.50
N LEU A 128 20.13 -17.23 -2.32
CA LEU A 128 19.89 -15.93 -1.66
C LEU A 128 21.20 -15.20 -1.35
N LEU A 129 22.23 -15.91 -0.88
CA LEU A 129 23.56 -15.34 -0.66
C LEU A 129 24.18 -14.83 -1.96
N PHE A 130 24.08 -15.60 -3.05
CA PHE A 130 24.60 -15.19 -4.34
C PHE A 130 23.87 -13.96 -4.90
N ILE A 131 22.53 -13.95 -4.86
CA ILE A 131 21.71 -12.84 -5.32
C ILE A 131 22.04 -11.58 -4.53
N LYS A 132 22.09 -11.66 -3.18
CA LYS A 132 22.42 -10.54 -2.32
C LYS A 132 23.80 -9.95 -2.60
N ASN A 133 24.80 -10.79 -2.87
CA ASN A 133 26.14 -10.35 -3.20
C ASN A 133 26.26 -9.80 -4.64
N SER A 134 25.32 -10.14 -5.52
CA SER A 134 25.28 -9.65 -6.91
C SER A 134 24.50 -8.36 -7.05
N ALA A 135 23.78 -7.91 -6.00
CA ALA A 135 23.00 -6.67 -6.03
C ALA A 135 23.93 -5.45 -6.11
N ILE A 136 23.61 -4.56 -7.05
CA ILE A 136 24.31 -3.28 -7.23
C ILE A 136 23.64 -2.26 -6.32
N LYS A 137 24.41 -1.67 -5.40
CA LYS A 137 23.89 -0.67 -4.47
C LYS A 137 23.83 0.70 -5.14
N ILE A 138 22.76 1.41 -4.90
CA ILE A 138 22.63 2.83 -5.25
C ILE A 138 23.05 3.66 -4.03
N GLU A 139 24.06 4.50 -4.18
CA GLU A 139 24.53 5.38 -3.11
C GLU A 139 23.87 6.75 -3.17
N LEU A 140 23.66 7.30 -4.37
CA LEU A 140 23.10 8.62 -4.61
C LEU A 140 21.72 8.52 -5.25
N LEU A 141 20.79 9.35 -4.82
CA LEU A 141 19.45 9.43 -5.39
C LEU A 141 19.40 10.09 -6.79
N ASP A 142 20.53 10.62 -7.25
CA ASP A 142 20.72 11.17 -8.61
C ASP A 142 21.19 10.12 -9.62
N ASP A 143 21.38 8.86 -9.21
CA ASP A 143 21.78 7.78 -10.09
C ASP A 143 20.70 7.55 -11.19
N GLU A 144 21.14 7.57 -12.46
CA GLU A 144 20.28 7.39 -13.62
C GLU A 144 19.55 6.03 -13.61
N ASN A 145 20.16 5.01 -12.99
CA ASN A 145 19.54 3.70 -12.86
C ASN A 145 18.26 3.74 -12.03
N LEU A 146 18.14 4.69 -11.09
CA LEU A 146 16.91 4.84 -10.30
C LEU A 146 15.71 5.22 -11.19
N TYR A 147 15.96 6.09 -12.18
CA TYR A 147 14.95 6.42 -13.19
C TYR A 147 14.62 5.23 -14.10
N ASN A 148 15.64 4.48 -14.55
CA ASN A 148 15.42 3.30 -15.38
C ASN A 148 14.60 2.22 -14.64
N ILE A 149 14.85 2.03 -13.35
CA ILE A 149 14.07 1.10 -12.50
C ILE A 149 12.63 1.60 -12.36
N ALA A 150 12.43 2.89 -12.11
CA ALA A 150 11.10 3.49 -12.05
C ALA A 150 10.35 3.37 -13.40
N MET A 151 11.05 3.46 -14.53
CA MET A 151 10.49 3.24 -15.88
C MET A 151 10.00 1.82 -16.07
N VAL A 152 10.81 0.82 -15.70
CA VAL A 152 10.46 -0.59 -15.84
C VAL A 152 9.25 -0.95 -14.97
N SER A 153 9.32 -0.64 -13.68
CA SER A 153 8.22 -0.93 -12.74
C SER A 153 6.99 -0.03 -12.96
N GLY A 154 7.20 1.17 -13.50
CA GLY A 154 6.17 2.11 -13.93
C GLY A 154 5.63 1.85 -15.34
N ARG A 155 5.91 0.68 -15.95
CA ARG A 155 5.40 0.24 -17.25
C ARG A 155 5.62 1.26 -18.37
N GLU A 156 6.83 1.79 -18.44
CA GLU A 156 7.26 2.77 -19.45
C GLU A 156 6.53 4.12 -19.39
N HIS A 157 5.80 4.41 -18.30
CA HIS A 157 5.20 5.73 -18.08
C HIS A 157 6.26 6.71 -17.56
N SER A 158 6.89 7.43 -18.52
CA SER A 158 8.00 8.34 -18.22
C SER A 158 7.62 9.50 -17.28
N ASP A 159 6.37 9.95 -17.32
CA ASP A 159 5.82 10.97 -16.45
C ASP A 159 5.74 10.48 -14.97
N ILE A 160 5.27 9.27 -14.76
CA ILE A 160 5.21 8.62 -13.44
C ILE A 160 6.63 8.34 -12.91
N ALA A 161 7.52 7.82 -13.76
CA ALA A 161 8.89 7.50 -13.36
C ALA A 161 9.64 8.76 -12.89
N LYS A 162 9.53 9.88 -13.60
CA LYS A 162 10.13 11.17 -13.20
C LYS A 162 9.56 11.63 -11.87
N LEU A 163 8.24 11.59 -11.72
CA LEU A 163 7.53 12.04 -10.53
C LEU A 163 7.95 11.26 -9.28
N VAL A 164 8.06 9.93 -9.38
CA VAL A 164 8.45 9.05 -8.27
C VAL A 164 9.92 9.28 -7.88
N VAL A 165 10.83 9.44 -8.85
CA VAL A 165 12.24 9.73 -8.58
C VAL A 165 12.40 11.13 -7.94
N GLU A 166 11.64 12.12 -8.38
CA GLU A 166 11.60 13.45 -7.77
C GLU A 166 11.11 13.37 -6.31
N ALA A 167 10.05 12.60 -6.07
CA ALA A 167 9.56 12.34 -4.73
C ALA A 167 10.63 11.68 -3.83
N ALA A 168 11.33 10.68 -4.35
CA ALA A 168 12.41 10.02 -3.62
C ALA A 168 13.53 10.98 -3.25
N LYS A 169 13.91 11.91 -4.15
CA LYS A 169 14.92 12.95 -3.90
C LYS A 169 14.46 13.94 -2.83
N LEU A 170 13.21 14.40 -2.88
CA LEU A 170 12.65 15.33 -1.90
C LEU A 170 12.55 14.72 -0.49
N ILE A 171 12.16 13.45 -0.40
CA ILE A 171 12.02 12.73 0.87
C ILE A 171 13.40 12.42 1.48
N GLY A 172 14.36 12.09 0.63
CA GLY A 172 15.73 11.78 1.04
C GLY A 172 15.93 10.32 1.46
N ARG A 173 17.20 9.88 1.34
CA ARG A 173 17.60 8.49 1.58
C ARG A 173 17.27 7.98 2.98
N GLU A 174 17.52 8.79 3.99
CA GLU A 174 17.31 8.40 5.40
C GLU A 174 15.87 7.96 5.64
N LYS A 175 14.90 8.74 5.15
CA LYS A 175 13.49 8.43 5.30
C LYS A 175 13.05 7.25 4.43
N LEU A 176 13.58 7.12 3.22
CA LEU A 176 13.31 5.97 2.34
C LEU A 176 13.80 4.64 2.95
N CYS A 177 14.86 4.67 3.75
CA CYS A 177 15.40 3.49 4.44
C CYS A 177 14.64 3.14 5.74
N ASP A 178 13.77 4.01 6.24
CA ASP A 178 12.93 3.73 7.42
C ASP A 178 11.93 2.60 7.11
N ASN A 179 11.88 1.58 7.97
CA ASN A 179 10.99 0.44 7.77
C ASN A 179 9.51 0.75 7.97
N ASN A 180 9.20 1.83 8.70
CA ASN A 180 7.83 2.28 8.95
C ASN A 180 7.33 3.26 7.87
N PHE A 181 8.17 3.60 6.89
CA PHE A 181 7.81 4.50 5.80
C PHE A 181 7.66 3.73 4.49
N LYS A 182 6.57 3.97 3.78
CA LYS A 182 6.32 3.44 2.43
C LYS A 182 6.07 4.59 1.46
N LEU A 183 6.94 4.73 0.47
CA LEU A 183 6.80 5.75 -0.57
C LEU A 183 5.48 5.59 -1.34
N ALA A 184 5.04 4.36 -1.57
CA ALA A 184 3.78 4.07 -2.25
C ALA A 184 2.54 4.64 -1.52
N GLU A 185 2.59 4.85 -0.21
CA GLU A 185 1.49 5.43 0.58
C GLU A 185 1.37 6.96 0.43
N THR A 186 2.37 7.60 -0.20
CA THR A 186 2.34 9.04 -0.48
C THR A 186 1.65 9.38 -1.80
N ILE A 187 1.29 8.36 -2.59
CA ILE A 187 0.72 8.52 -3.93
C ILE A 187 -0.78 8.71 -3.84
N ILE A 188 -1.25 9.77 -4.48
CA ILE A 188 -2.67 10.09 -4.68
C ILE A 188 -2.87 10.30 -6.18
N ALA A 189 -3.80 9.56 -6.79
CA ALA A 189 -4.18 9.80 -8.18
C ALA A 189 -5.55 10.46 -8.25
N LYS A 190 -5.69 11.46 -9.11
CA LYS A 190 -6.96 12.17 -9.34
C LYS A 190 -7.16 12.48 -10.81
N GLU A 191 -8.43 12.45 -11.21
CA GLU A 191 -8.85 12.95 -12.52
C GLU A 191 -8.54 14.43 -12.67
N SER A 192 -8.14 14.83 -13.86
CA SER A 192 -7.84 16.23 -14.21
C SER A 192 -6.76 16.93 -13.35
N ALA A 193 -6.04 16.17 -12.50
CA ALA A 193 -4.89 16.69 -11.76
C ALA A 193 -3.67 16.81 -12.68
N ASP A 194 -2.78 17.73 -12.34
CA ASP A 194 -1.44 17.77 -12.91
C ASP A 194 -0.50 16.86 -12.09
N ASN A 195 0.51 16.29 -12.74
CA ASN A 195 1.53 15.51 -12.06
C ASN A 195 2.40 16.45 -11.22
N GLU A 196 2.42 16.25 -9.91
CA GLU A 196 3.12 17.15 -9.00
C GLU A 196 3.65 16.39 -7.77
N VAL A 197 4.82 16.82 -7.28
CA VAL A 197 5.35 16.39 -5.99
C VAL A 197 5.54 17.60 -5.10
N PHE A 198 5.06 17.53 -3.87
CA PHE A 198 5.25 18.60 -2.89
C PHE A 198 5.40 18.05 -1.47
N MET A 199 6.08 18.84 -0.62
CA MET A 199 6.21 18.52 0.81
C MET A 199 4.96 19.00 1.55
N GLY A 200 4.12 18.05 1.91
CA GLY A 200 2.84 18.29 2.55
C GLY A 200 1.92 17.09 2.46
N VAL A 201 0.71 17.24 3.00
CA VAL A 201 -0.35 16.25 2.95
C VAL A 201 -1.61 16.86 2.32
N VAL A 202 -2.42 15.99 1.72
CA VAL A 202 -3.71 16.33 1.12
C VAL A 202 -4.80 15.72 1.97
N VAL A 203 -5.86 16.49 2.20
CA VAL A 203 -7.13 16.02 2.76
C VAL A 203 -8.17 16.09 1.65
N THR A 204 -8.80 14.97 1.34
CA THR A 204 -9.76 14.81 0.24
C THR A 204 -11.15 15.31 0.67
N LYS A 205 -11.19 16.55 1.15
CA LYS A 205 -12.40 17.27 1.58
C LYS A 205 -12.28 18.74 1.23
N GLU A 206 -13.45 19.36 0.97
CA GLU A 206 -13.59 20.80 0.86
C GLU A 206 -13.89 21.43 2.23
N ARG A 207 -13.66 22.74 2.34
CA ARG A 207 -14.09 23.51 3.50
C ARG A 207 -15.63 23.46 3.64
N MET A 208 -16.09 23.45 4.87
CA MET A 208 -17.50 23.24 5.19
C MET A 208 -18.42 24.36 4.68
N SER A 209 -17.96 25.61 4.66
CA SER A 209 -18.65 26.78 4.12
C SER A 209 -17.72 27.57 3.21
N LYS A 210 -18.27 28.13 2.12
CA LYS A 210 -17.52 29.04 1.20
C LYS A 210 -17.20 30.40 1.84
N GLU A 211 -17.82 30.74 2.94
CA GLU A 211 -17.53 31.95 3.71
C GLU A 211 -16.27 31.82 4.57
N MET A 212 -15.84 30.57 4.84
CA MET A 212 -14.55 30.30 5.48
C MET A 212 -13.39 30.67 4.55
N PRO A 213 -12.21 31.05 5.10
CA PRO A 213 -11.04 31.37 4.29
C PRO A 213 -10.59 30.17 3.44
N ASP A 214 -10.19 30.40 2.19
CA ASP A 214 -9.71 29.39 1.26
C ASP A 214 -8.19 29.18 1.30
N SER A 215 -7.46 30.13 1.89
CA SER A 215 -6.00 30.06 2.06
C SER A 215 -5.58 30.76 3.34
N ILE A 216 -4.73 30.11 4.12
CA ILE A 216 -4.26 30.62 5.41
C ILE A 216 -2.77 30.31 5.55
N GLU A 217 -2.00 31.26 6.08
CA GLU A 217 -0.59 31.10 6.37
C GLU A 217 -0.32 31.05 7.88
N ASN A 218 0.75 30.34 8.28
CA ASN A 218 1.15 30.15 9.68
C ASN A 218 0.01 29.60 10.56
N VAL A 219 -0.49 28.43 10.20
CA VAL A 219 -1.77 27.87 10.66
C VAL A 219 -1.56 26.98 11.88
N GLY A 220 -2.24 27.30 12.98
CA GLY A 220 -2.52 26.36 14.06
C GLY A 220 -3.64 25.41 13.65
N ILE A 221 -3.46 24.12 13.80
CA ILE A 221 -4.38 23.07 13.32
C ILE A 221 -4.79 22.17 14.48
N LEU A 222 -6.10 21.98 14.67
CA LEU A 222 -6.67 21.07 15.67
C LEU A 222 -7.36 19.89 14.99
N LEU A 223 -7.14 18.68 15.50
CA LEU A 223 -7.72 17.44 14.98
C LEU A 223 -8.67 16.85 16.01
N ILE A 224 -9.96 16.73 15.66
CA ILE A 224 -11.02 16.22 16.53
C ILE A 224 -11.46 14.84 16.04
N ASP A 225 -11.01 13.80 16.76
CA ASP A 225 -11.32 12.38 16.51
C ASP A 225 -12.69 12.03 17.15
N ASP A 226 -13.73 12.78 16.77
CA ASP A 226 -15.12 12.62 17.19
C ASP A 226 -16.01 13.59 16.38
N ALA A 227 -17.31 13.71 16.76
CA ALA A 227 -18.18 14.76 16.28
C ALA A 227 -17.98 16.06 17.08
N LEU A 228 -18.02 17.20 16.41
CA LEU A 228 -18.04 18.52 17.05
C LEU A 228 -19.50 18.97 17.25
N GLU A 229 -20.15 18.31 18.19
CA GLU A 229 -21.56 18.44 18.50
C GLU A 229 -21.79 18.46 20.01
N PRO A 230 -22.86 19.09 20.54
CA PRO A 230 -23.21 18.99 21.96
C PRO A 230 -23.51 17.54 22.33
N GLU A 231 -23.45 17.22 23.62
CA GLU A 231 -23.85 15.90 24.12
C GLU A 231 -25.34 15.68 23.84
N GLU A 232 -25.67 14.52 23.22
CA GLU A 232 -27.07 14.17 22.95
C GLU A 232 -27.79 13.77 24.23
N MET A 233 -29.03 14.19 24.32
CA MET A 233 -29.96 13.75 25.36
C MET A 233 -31.08 12.92 24.75
N THR A 234 -31.55 11.93 25.49
CA THR A 234 -32.69 11.12 25.04
C THR A 234 -33.95 11.96 24.97
N SER A 235 -34.81 11.68 24.00
CA SER A 235 -36.08 12.38 23.80
C SER A 235 -37.00 12.31 25.03
N GLU A 236 -36.86 11.27 25.86
CA GLU A 236 -37.59 11.10 27.10
C GLU A 236 -37.12 12.07 28.20
N ALA A 237 -35.81 12.25 28.32
CA ALA A 237 -35.23 13.20 29.28
C ALA A 237 -35.61 14.65 28.96
N LEU A 238 -35.66 15.03 27.68
CA LEU A 238 -36.06 16.37 27.21
C LEU A 238 -37.52 16.77 27.54
N ARG A 239 -38.38 15.80 27.84
CA ARG A 239 -39.77 16.04 28.21
C ARG A 239 -39.94 16.45 29.67
N THR A 240 -38.91 16.43 30.48
CA THR A 240 -38.91 16.86 31.87
C THR A 240 -38.29 18.24 32.03
N ASP A 241 -38.76 19.06 32.98
CA ASP A 241 -38.17 20.36 33.24
C ASP A 241 -36.68 20.26 33.58
N ALA A 242 -36.29 19.29 34.38
CA ALA A 242 -34.89 19.05 34.73
C ALA A 242 -34.04 18.65 33.51
N GLY A 243 -34.60 17.84 32.62
CA GLY A 243 -33.92 17.46 31.38
C GLY A 243 -33.79 18.63 30.40
N PHE A 244 -34.81 19.45 30.27
CA PHE A 244 -34.74 20.67 29.47
C PHE A 244 -33.70 21.68 30.01
N GLN A 245 -33.64 21.89 31.29
CA GLN A 245 -32.59 22.72 31.92
C GLN A 245 -31.20 22.13 31.67
N ARG A 246 -31.04 20.81 31.78
CA ARG A 246 -29.79 20.16 31.47
C ARG A 246 -29.39 20.33 30.00
N TYR A 247 -30.32 20.23 29.07
CA TYR A 247 -30.09 20.49 27.65
C TYR A 247 -29.55 21.91 27.41
N LEU A 248 -30.17 22.94 28.02
CA LEU A 248 -29.70 24.32 27.88
C LEU A 248 -28.26 24.47 28.41
N LEU A 249 -27.96 23.86 29.54
CA LEU A 249 -26.58 23.85 30.09
C LEU A 249 -25.56 23.18 29.15
N LEU A 250 -25.93 22.08 28.53
CA LEU A 250 -25.07 21.40 27.56
C LEU A 250 -24.83 22.24 26.31
N GLN A 251 -25.83 22.97 25.83
CA GLN A 251 -25.69 23.88 24.69
C GLN A 251 -24.76 25.04 25.04
N GLU A 252 -24.91 25.62 26.25
CA GLU A 252 -24.02 26.69 26.71
C GLU A 252 -22.59 26.19 26.93
N GLU A 253 -22.41 25.03 27.54
CA GLU A 253 -21.10 24.38 27.70
C GLU A 253 -20.42 24.15 26.34
N PHE A 254 -21.18 23.69 25.34
CA PHE A 254 -20.68 23.48 24.00
C PHE A 254 -20.22 24.80 23.35
N LYS A 255 -21.03 25.86 23.41
CA LYS A 255 -20.64 27.21 22.91
C LYS A 255 -19.36 27.70 23.58
N ASN A 256 -19.25 27.55 24.91
CA ASN A 256 -18.06 27.92 25.65
C ASN A 256 -16.82 27.11 25.21
N ASN A 257 -16.99 25.82 24.86
CA ASN A 257 -15.90 25.01 24.33
C ASN A 257 -15.46 25.50 22.94
N ILE A 258 -16.41 25.93 22.07
CA ILE A 258 -16.07 26.51 20.76
C ILE A 258 -15.30 27.83 20.96
N HIS A 259 -15.74 28.72 21.87
CA HIS A 259 -14.99 29.93 22.19
C HIS A 259 -13.56 29.61 22.66
N LYS A 260 -13.37 28.64 23.55
CA LYS A 260 -12.03 28.24 23.97
C LYS A 260 -11.17 27.78 22.78
N ILE A 261 -11.74 27.01 21.84
CA ILE A 261 -11.03 26.59 20.64
C ILE A 261 -10.60 27.83 19.83
N ILE A 262 -11.49 28.79 19.61
CA ILE A 262 -11.17 30.03 18.91
C ILE A 262 -10.08 30.82 19.64
N ASP A 263 -10.12 30.89 20.95
CA ASP A 263 -9.15 31.60 21.80
C ASP A 263 -7.75 30.96 21.76
N THR A 264 -7.62 29.69 21.35
CA THR A 264 -6.32 29.06 21.10
C THR A 264 -5.58 29.65 19.89
N GLY A 265 -6.28 30.41 19.04
CA GLY A 265 -5.72 30.94 17.79
C GLY A 265 -5.65 29.93 16.64
N VAL A 266 -6.30 28.79 16.77
CA VAL A 266 -6.43 27.78 15.70
C VAL A 266 -7.14 28.40 14.49
N LYS A 267 -6.67 28.05 13.28
CA LYS A 267 -7.22 28.53 12.00
C LYS A 267 -7.69 27.42 11.08
N LEU A 268 -7.37 26.16 11.37
CA LEU A 268 -7.91 24.99 10.69
C LEU A 268 -8.34 23.93 11.72
N ILE A 269 -9.51 23.35 11.51
CA ILE A 269 -10.04 22.26 12.33
C ILE A 269 -10.43 21.11 11.39
N LEU A 270 -9.92 19.92 11.66
CA LEU A 270 -10.35 18.69 11.00
C LEU A 270 -11.19 17.86 11.98
N VAL A 271 -12.35 17.40 11.53
CA VAL A 271 -13.32 16.65 12.34
C VAL A 271 -13.63 15.32 11.65
N ASP A 272 -13.47 14.21 12.38
CA ASP A 272 -13.74 12.85 11.86
C ASP A 272 -15.22 12.68 11.47
N ARG A 273 -16.14 13.28 12.23
CA ARG A 273 -17.58 13.12 12.04
C ARG A 273 -18.27 14.43 11.66
N GLY A 274 -19.50 14.60 12.15
CA GLY A 274 -20.32 15.78 11.93
C GLY A 274 -19.86 17.00 12.73
N VAL A 275 -20.31 18.16 12.29
CA VAL A 275 -20.13 19.45 12.97
C VAL A 275 -21.52 20.08 13.11
N ASN A 276 -21.83 20.55 14.31
CA ASN A 276 -23.09 21.21 14.60
C ASN A 276 -23.17 22.60 13.94
N GLU A 277 -24.35 23.03 13.49
CA GLU A 277 -24.60 24.31 12.80
C GLU A 277 -24.10 25.51 13.61
N VAL A 278 -24.31 25.51 14.93
CA VAL A 278 -23.85 26.61 15.81
C VAL A 278 -22.32 26.69 15.83
N ALA A 279 -21.62 25.54 15.81
CA ALA A 279 -20.17 25.52 15.72
C ALA A 279 -19.71 26.02 14.35
N GLU A 280 -20.39 25.63 13.26
CA GLU A 280 -20.11 26.12 11.91
C GLU A 280 -20.18 27.65 11.86
N GLU A 281 -21.27 28.23 12.32
CA GLU A 281 -21.46 29.69 12.35
C GLU A 281 -20.37 30.40 13.16
N MET A 282 -20.15 29.98 14.40
CA MET A 282 -19.13 30.58 15.27
C MET A 282 -17.71 30.49 14.73
N LEU A 283 -17.35 29.36 14.12
CA LEU A 283 -16.00 29.15 13.55
C LEU A 283 -15.84 29.92 12.23
N THR A 284 -16.89 30.02 11.42
CA THR A 284 -16.91 30.84 10.20
C THR A 284 -16.71 32.32 10.54
N ASP A 285 -17.43 32.85 11.51
CA ASP A 285 -17.29 34.24 12.00
C ASP A 285 -15.89 34.53 12.56
N ALA A 286 -15.25 33.53 13.18
CA ALA A 286 -13.87 33.62 13.67
C ALA A 286 -12.80 33.48 12.58
N GLY A 287 -13.19 33.24 11.32
CA GLY A 287 -12.28 33.00 10.20
C GLY A 287 -11.47 31.74 10.37
N VAL A 288 -12.09 30.67 10.86
CA VAL A 288 -11.49 29.33 11.01
C VAL A 288 -12.03 28.43 9.90
N MET A 289 -11.13 27.81 9.15
CA MET A 289 -11.50 26.79 8.16
C MET A 289 -11.84 25.48 8.88
N VAL A 290 -12.92 24.82 8.47
CA VAL A 290 -13.37 23.56 9.05
C VAL A 290 -13.55 22.51 7.96
N LEU A 291 -12.95 21.33 8.15
CA LEU A 291 -13.15 20.14 7.31
C LEU A 291 -13.87 19.08 8.15
N ARG A 292 -15.02 18.62 7.66
CA ARG A 292 -15.82 17.57 8.33
C ARG A 292 -15.75 16.23 7.63
N ARG A 293 -16.05 15.16 8.36
CA ARG A 293 -16.05 13.78 7.86
C ARG A 293 -14.73 13.41 7.18
N VAL A 294 -13.62 13.83 7.79
CA VAL A 294 -12.28 13.49 7.36
C VAL A 294 -11.97 12.05 7.79
N GLU A 295 -11.48 11.23 6.89
CA GLU A 295 -11.16 9.84 7.21
C GLU A 295 -10.06 9.76 8.28
N HIS A 296 -10.21 8.82 9.21
CA HIS A 296 -9.27 8.64 10.33
C HIS A 296 -7.81 8.46 9.85
N ALA A 297 -7.59 7.70 8.77
CA ALA A 297 -6.28 7.51 8.18
C ALA A 297 -5.66 8.81 7.60
N GLU A 298 -6.48 9.70 7.03
CA GLU A 298 -6.02 11.04 6.61
C GLU A 298 -5.68 11.91 7.81
N MET A 299 -6.50 11.86 8.88
CA MET A 299 -6.23 12.59 10.12
C MET A 299 -4.93 12.15 10.80
N GLU A 300 -4.62 10.85 10.81
CA GLU A 300 -3.35 10.34 11.33
C GLU A 300 -2.16 10.88 10.53
N LYS A 301 -2.22 10.88 9.20
CA LYS A 301 -1.19 11.46 8.34
C LYS A 301 -1.00 12.95 8.60
N VAL A 302 -2.11 13.70 8.71
CA VAL A 302 -2.05 15.13 9.05
C VAL A 302 -1.44 15.32 10.43
N ALA A 303 -1.86 14.55 11.45
CA ALA A 303 -1.33 14.63 12.81
C ALA A 303 0.20 14.45 12.85
N GLU A 304 0.71 13.43 12.16
CA GLU A 304 2.14 13.19 12.06
C GLU A 304 2.88 14.33 11.33
N HIS A 305 2.30 14.83 10.22
CA HIS A 305 2.91 15.91 9.43
C HIS A 305 3.03 17.23 10.19
N ILE A 306 1.98 17.62 10.94
CA ILE A 306 1.94 18.90 11.65
C ILE A 306 2.43 18.81 13.10
N GLY A 307 2.69 17.59 13.61
CA GLY A 307 3.10 17.35 14.99
C GLY A 307 1.96 17.54 16.00
N ALA A 308 0.72 17.29 15.60
CA ALA A 308 -0.47 17.39 16.45
C ALA A 308 -0.79 16.08 17.17
N ARG A 309 -1.69 16.19 18.15
CA ARG A 309 -2.36 15.03 18.76
C ARG A 309 -3.87 15.17 18.54
N MET A 310 -4.51 14.08 18.14
CA MET A 310 -5.95 14.05 18.01
C MET A 310 -6.61 14.14 19.38
N ILE A 311 -7.73 14.86 19.45
CA ILE A 311 -8.52 15.05 20.69
C ILE A 311 -9.94 14.54 20.47
N LYS A 312 -10.51 13.88 21.47
CA LYS A 312 -11.94 13.48 21.46
C LYS A 312 -12.81 14.55 22.08
N ARG A 313 -14.13 14.52 21.82
CA ARG A 313 -15.14 15.47 22.33
C ARG A 313 -14.95 15.79 23.82
N ASN A 314 -14.76 14.79 24.66
CA ASN A 314 -14.55 14.98 26.11
C ASN A 314 -13.29 15.78 26.43
N GLY A 315 -12.29 15.76 25.56
CA GLY A 315 -11.07 16.54 25.72
C GLY A 315 -11.27 18.04 25.48
N LEU A 316 -12.31 18.46 24.78
CA LEU A 316 -12.62 19.87 24.54
C LEU A 316 -13.04 20.62 25.82
N LYS A 317 -13.41 19.90 26.89
CA LYS A 317 -13.70 20.46 28.22
C LYS A 317 -12.47 20.92 29.00
N LYS A 318 -11.28 20.57 28.52
CA LYS A 318 -9.99 20.95 29.13
C LYS A 318 -9.76 22.46 29.15
N SER A 319 -8.75 22.88 29.91
CA SER A 319 -8.33 24.29 29.95
C SER A 319 -7.68 24.72 28.61
N LEU A 320 -7.63 26.02 28.38
CA LEU A 320 -6.99 26.61 27.20
C LEU A 320 -5.53 26.14 27.05
N GLU A 321 -4.78 26.13 28.14
CA GLU A 321 -3.36 25.70 28.15
C GLU A 321 -3.18 24.21 27.81
N GLU A 322 -4.13 23.39 28.22
CA GLU A 322 -4.10 21.97 27.86
C GLU A 322 -4.49 21.73 26.42
N LEU A 323 -5.44 22.50 25.85
CA LEU A 323 -5.86 22.40 24.45
C LEU A 323 -4.71 22.78 23.50
N THR A 324 -3.89 23.77 23.84
CA THR A 324 -2.74 24.17 23.01
C THR A 324 -1.74 23.03 22.78
N ARG A 325 -1.66 22.04 23.67
CA ARG A 325 -0.77 20.87 23.54
C ARG A 325 -1.21 19.86 22.46
N TYR A 326 -2.45 20.00 21.97
CA TYR A 326 -3.00 19.16 20.90
C TYR A 326 -2.83 19.79 19.52
N ILE A 327 -2.51 21.09 19.48
CA ILE A 327 -2.41 21.87 18.24
C ILE A 327 -1.09 21.58 17.54
N GLY A 328 -1.18 21.25 16.24
CA GLY A 328 -0.04 21.22 15.35
C GLY A 328 0.05 22.49 14.51
N PHE A 329 1.14 22.63 13.74
CA PHE A 329 1.41 23.81 12.94
C PHE A 329 1.84 23.47 11.52
N ALA A 330 1.34 24.26 10.56
CA ALA A 330 1.76 24.23 9.16
C ALA A 330 2.05 25.65 8.67
N GLN A 331 2.90 25.75 7.66
CA GLN A 331 3.26 27.04 7.06
C GLN A 331 2.12 27.60 6.22
N LYS A 332 1.45 26.75 5.45
CA LYS A 332 0.34 27.14 4.57
C LYS A 332 -0.69 26.04 4.45
N VAL A 333 -1.95 26.45 4.46
CA VAL A 333 -3.10 25.61 4.14
C VAL A 333 -3.90 26.31 3.06
N TYR A 334 -4.34 25.61 2.04
CA TYR A 334 -5.23 26.17 1.02
C TYR A 334 -6.10 25.10 0.37
N GLU A 335 -7.29 25.53 -0.07
CA GLU A 335 -8.21 24.71 -0.82
C GLU A 335 -7.86 24.75 -2.31
N ASP A 336 -7.75 23.58 -2.91
CA ASP A 336 -7.66 23.41 -4.35
C ASP A 336 -9.07 23.12 -4.89
N ASN A 337 -9.76 24.19 -5.30
CA ASN A 337 -11.15 24.09 -5.78
C ASN A 337 -11.29 23.21 -7.04
N LYS A 338 -10.24 23.07 -7.86
CA LYS A 338 -10.27 22.22 -9.05
C LYS A 338 -10.31 20.74 -8.68
N LEU A 339 -9.64 20.38 -7.61
CA LEU A 339 -9.47 18.98 -7.18
C LEU A 339 -10.30 18.65 -5.93
N GLU A 340 -11.12 19.58 -5.44
CA GLU A 340 -12.00 19.41 -4.26
C GLU A 340 -11.22 18.85 -3.06
N GLN A 341 -10.11 19.50 -2.70
CA GLN A 341 -9.20 19.03 -1.66
C GLN A 341 -8.53 20.19 -0.93
N VAL A 342 -8.10 19.97 0.30
CA VAL A 342 -7.30 20.92 1.06
C VAL A 342 -5.86 20.42 1.17
N ARG A 343 -4.89 21.27 0.85
CA ARG A 343 -3.46 20.99 0.95
C ARG A 343 -2.87 21.65 2.19
N ILE A 344 -2.08 20.90 2.95
CA ILE A 344 -1.41 21.32 4.17
C ILE A 344 0.10 21.22 3.94
N LEU A 345 0.78 22.35 3.84
CA LEU A 345 2.19 22.43 3.46
C LEU A 345 3.05 22.88 4.65
N GLY A 346 4.29 22.36 4.71
CA GLY A 346 5.29 22.81 5.67
C GLY A 346 4.92 22.54 7.13
N GLY A 347 4.44 21.36 7.44
CA GLY A 347 4.16 20.93 8.80
C GLY A 347 5.41 20.85 9.66
N LYS A 348 5.30 21.17 10.96
CA LYS A 348 6.40 21.13 11.94
C LYS A 348 6.67 19.73 12.52
N GLY A 349 5.88 18.73 12.14
CA GLY A 349 6.05 17.36 12.57
C GLY A 349 7.00 16.57 11.66
N LYS A 350 6.60 15.33 11.31
CA LYS A 350 7.39 14.50 10.40
C LYS A 350 7.30 15.03 8.97
N PRO A 351 8.42 15.17 8.25
CA PRO A 351 8.39 15.50 6.83
C PRO A 351 7.59 14.46 6.06
N MET A 352 6.59 14.90 5.34
CA MET A 352 5.77 14.07 4.46
C MET A 352 5.72 14.71 3.08
N ALA A 353 5.79 13.88 2.05
CA ALA A 353 5.58 14.29 0.68
C ALA A 353 4.27 13.69 0.16
N THR A 354 3.63 14.38 -0.74
CA THR A 354 2.51 13.87 -1.54
C THR A 354 2.95 13.84 -3.00
N VAL A 355 2.69 12.71 -3.64
CA VAL A 355 2.89 12.49 -5.08
C VAL A 355 1.52 12.48 -5.73
N LEU A 356 1.15 13.57 -6.38
CA LEU A 356 -0.12 13.70 -7.09
C LEU A 356 0.06 13.24 -8.53
N VAL A 357 -0.69 12.20 -8.90
CA VAL A 357 -0.66 11.59 -10.24
C VAL A 357 -1.93 11.96 -10.98
N GLY A 358 -1.79 12.70 -12.06
CA GLY A 358 -2.91 13.09 -12.90
C GLY A 358 -3.42 11.93 -13.76
N ALA A 359 -4.73 11.88 -13.95
CA ALA A 359 -5.40 10.97 -14.88
C ALA A 359 -6.35 11.73 -15.78
N ALA A 360 -6.47 11.30 -17.04
CA ALA A 360 -7.32 11.98 -18.01
C ALA A 360 -8.81 11.78 -17.74
N THR A 361 -9.19 10.61 -17.23
CA THR A 361 -10.57 10.24 -16.88
C THR A 361 -10.60 9.42 -15.59
N GLN A 362 -11.79 9.35 -14.98
CA GLN A 362 -12.00 8.61 -13.71
C GLN A 362 -11.68 7.10 -13.85
N GLU A 363 -11.93 6.51 -15.02
CA GLU A 363 -11.71 5.08 -15.26
C GLU A 363 -10.22 4.70 -15.17
N VAL A 364 -9.32 5.61 -15.55
CA VAL A 364 -7.86 5.34 -15.52
C VAL A 364 -7.18 5.77 -14.25
N VAL A 365 -7.87 6.45 -13.31
CA VAL A 365 -7.31 6.89 -12.02
C VAL A 365 -6.74 5.71 -11.24
N GLY A 366 -7.52 4.63 -11.13
CA GLY A 366 -7.11 3.43 -10.39
C GLY A 366 -5.86 2.77 -10.95
N GLU A 367 -5.78 2.63 -12.27
CA GLU A 367 -4.62 2.03 -12.94
C GLU A 367 -3.38 2.90 -12.82
N ARG A 368 -3.48 4.23 -13.03
CA ARG A 368 -2.36 5.14 -12.84
C ARG A 368 -1.86 5.20 -11.39
N ALA A 369 -2.78 5.14 -10.42
CA ALA A 369 -2.40 5.02 -9.01
C ALA A 369 -1.60 3.74 -8.73
N ARG A 370 -2.04 2.62 -9.30
CA ARG A 370 -1.38 1.32 -9.14
C ARG A 370 0.03 1.34 -9.75
N ILE A 371 0.15 1.79 -11.00
CA ILE A 371 1.44 1.90 -11.70
C ILE A 371 2.42 2.79 -10.91
N ALA A 372 1.94 3.92 -10.39
CA ALA A 372 2.77 4.82 -9.61
C ALA A 372 3.21 4.19 -8.27
N LYS A 373 2.33 3.44 -7.59
CA LYS A 373 2.67 2.70 -6.36
C LYS A 373 3.69 1.59 -6.61
N ASP A 374 3.58 0.87 -7.72
CA ASP A 374 4.55 -0.14 -8.13
C ASP A 374 5.93 0.51 -8.36
N ALA A 375 5.99 1.60 -9.13
CA ALA A 375 7.21 2.36 -9.34
C ALA A 375 7.82 2.89 -8.03
N ALA A 376 6.99 3.41 -7.13
CA ALA A 376 7.44 3.93 -5.83
C ALA A 376 8.00 2.82 -4.92
N SER A 377 7.33 1.67 -4.86
CA SER A 377 7.80 0.52 -4.09
C SER A 377 9.14 0.01 -4.61
N SER A 378 9.30 -0.10 -5.94
CA SER A 378 10.53 -0.54 -6.57
C SER A 378 11.68 0.46 -6.36
N VAL A 379 11.43 1.76 -6.47
CA VAL A 379 12.41 2.81 -6.17
C VAL A 379 12.85 2.73 -4.71
N GLN A 380 11.92 2.61 -3.78
CA GLN A 380 12.23 2.49 -2.35
C GLN A 380 13.02 1.21 -2.05
N ALA A 381 12.63 0.06 -2.59
CA ALA A 381 13.33 -1.21 -2.43
C ALA A 381 14.77 -1.12 -2.97
N THR A 382 14.95 -0.46 -4.10
CA THR A 382 16.26 -0.22 -4.73
C THR A 382 17.16 0.65 -3.84
N VAL A 383 16.64 1.68 -3.24
CA VAL A 383 17.40 2.55 -2.31
C VAL A 383 17.82 1.79 -1.05
N LYS A 384 16.98 0.85 -0.57
CA LYS A 384 17.28 0.01 0.60
C LYS A 384 18.30 -1.10 0.28
N GLU A 385 18.03 -1.89 -0.74
CA GLU A 385 18.72 -3.17 -0.97
C GLU A 385 19.58 -3.21 -2.24
N GLY A 386 19.37 -2.28 -3.17
CA GLY A 386 20.00 -2.26 -4.48
C GLY A 386 19.12 -2.88 -5.55
N TYR A 387 19.70 -3.09 -6.73
CA TYR A 387 19.02 -3.67 -7.89
C TYR A 387 19.86 -4.76 -8.56
N ILE A 388 19.22 -5.55 -9.39
CA ILE A 388 19.81 -6.65 -10.15
C ILE A 388 19.41 -6.55 -11.63
N ALA A 389 20.15 -7.23 -12.49
CA ALA A 389 19.78 -7.34 -13.89
C ALA A 389 18.49 -8.16 -14.06
N GLY A 390 17.54 -7.61 -14.83
CA GLY A 390 16.25 -8.24 -15.13
C GLY A 390 16.30 -9.23 -16.29
N GLY A 391 15.11 -9.60 -16.81
CA GLY A 391 14.95 -10.49 -17.95
C GLY A 391 15.35 -11.95 -17.68
N GLY A 392 15.46 -12.36 -16.42
CA GLY A 392 15.88 -13.71 -16.02
C GLY A 392 17.41 -13.94 -16.06
N ALA A 393 18.20 -12.89 -16.30
CA ALA A 393 19.65 -13.01 -16.41
C ALA A 393 20.32 -13.42 -15.09
N LEU A 394 19.92 -12.80 -13.98
CA LEU A 394 20.45 -13.15 -12.67
C LEU A 394 19.98 -14.52 -12.21
N GLU A 395 18.75 -14.90 -12.52
CA GLU A 395 18.20 -16.21 -12.21
C GLU A 395 19.01 -17.31 -12.91
N ILE A 396 19.40 -17.12 -14.17
CA ILE A 396 20.26 -18.06 -14.90
C ILE A 396 21.67 -18.11 -14.28
N ALA A 397 22.29 -16.98 -13.98
CA ALA A 397 23.60 -16.94 -13.33
C ALA A 397 23.56 -17.64 -11.96
N THR A 398 22.48 -17.43 -11.20
CA THR A 398 22.24 -18.10 -9.92
C THR A 398 22.07 -19.60 -10.12
N ALA A 399 21.28 -20.02 -11.12
CA ALA A 399 21.08 -21.42 -11.44
C ALA A 399 22.41 -22.14 -11.76
N GLN A 400 23.29 -21.53 -12.57
CA GLN A 400 24.61 -22.06 -12.88
C GLN A 400 25.49 -22.21 -11.62
N LYS A 401 25.43 -21.19 -10.73
CA LYS A 401 26.18 -21.24 -9.47
C LYS A 401 25.69 -22.36 -8.55
N ILE A 402 24.38 -22.53 -8.44
CA ILE A 402 23.77 -23.59 -7.61
C ILE A 402 24.02 -24.98 -8.21
N GLU A 403 23.96 -25.13 -9.54
CA GLU A 403 24.26 -26.39 -10.23
C GLU A 403 25.69 -26.89 -9.91
N GLY A 404 26.65 -25.96 -9.83
CA GLY A 404 28.01 -26.28 -9.41
C GLY A 404 28.16 -26.73 -7.94
N LEU A 405 27.18 -26.47 -7.10
CA LEU A 405 27.13 -26.91 -5.69
C LEU A 405 26.48 -28.29 -5.51
N ARG A 406 25.90 -28.86 -6.55
CA ARG A 406 25.16 -30.12 -6.51
C ARG A 406 26.00 -31.27 -5.93
N GLU A 407 27.31 -31.30 -6.22
CA GLU A 407 28.24 -32.33 -5.72
C GLU A 407 28.53 -32.20 -4.23
N ASN A 408 28.31 -31.00 -3.64
CA ASN A 408 28.55 -30.76 -2.22
C ASN A 408 27.45 -31.36 -1.33
N ILE A 409 26.27 -31.63 -1.90
CA ILE A 409 25.17 -32.27 -1.21
C ILE A 409 25.07 -33.73 -1.65
N GLY A 410 25.45 -34.67 -0.81
CA GLY A 410 25.48 -36.09 -1.16
C GLY A 410 24.10 -36.74 -1.25
N GLY A 411 23.99 -37.83 -2.02
CA GLY A 411 22.83 -38.71 -2.02
C GLY A 411 21.59 -38.11 -2.69
N MET A 412 20.41 -38.50 -2.18
CA MET A 412 19.12 -38.12 -2.79
C MET A 412 18.73 -36.66 -2.59
N SER A 413 19.36 -35.92 -1.68
CA SER A 413 19.10 -34.50 -1.49
C SER A 413 19.60 -33.64 -2.67
N ALA A 414 20.51 -34.14 -3.49
CA ALA A 414 20.96 -33.52 -4.74
C ALA A 414 19.79 -33.27 -5.73
N TYR A 415 18.74 -34.09 -5.71
CA TYR A 415 17.56 -33.88 -6.54
C TYR A 415 16.72 -32.66 -6.13
N GLY A 416 16.83 -32.24 -4.88
CA GLY A 416 16.25 -30.96 -4.43
C GLY A 416 16.98 -29.73 -4.99
N VAL A 417 18.32 -29.86 -5.23
CA VAL A 417 19.11 -28.84 -5.94
C VAL A 417 18.60 -28.66 -7.37
N ASP A 418 18.37 -29.78 -8.07
CA ASP A 418 17.84 -29.78 -9.45
C ASP A 418 16.47 -29.04 -9.52
N CYS A 419 15.62 -29.18 -8.51
CA CYS A 419 14.33 -28.45 -8.44
C CYS A 419 14.53 -26.92 -8.43
N VAL A 420 15.48 -26.42 -7.65
CA VAL A 420 15.77 -24.99 -7.55
C VAL A 420 16.41 -24.48 -8.85
N VAL A 421 17.36 -25.21 -9.41
CA VAL A 421 18.02 -24.89 -10.70
C VAL A 421 16.98 -24.76 -11.82
N ASN A 422 16.06 -25.71 -11.93
CA ASN A 422 15.01 -25.69 -12.97
C ASN A 422 14.01 -24.55 -12.72
N ALA A 423 13.66 -24.29 -11.47
CA ALA A 423 12.78 -23.18 -11.11
C ALA A 423 13.39 -21.81 -11.46
N LEU A 424 14.69 -21.62 -11.22
CA LEU A 424 15.43 -20.40 -11.58
C LEU A 424 15.55 -20.22 -13.11
N LYS A 425 15.64 -21.29 -13.89
CA LYS A 425 15.69 -21.22 -15.36
C LYS A 425 14.32 -20.91 -15.99
N ARG A 426 13.22 -21.14 -15.26
CA ARG A 426 11.85 -21.06 -15.81
C ARG A 426 11.44 -19.65 -16.28
N PRO A 427 11.71 -18.53 -15.55
CA PRO A 427 11.32 -17.19 -16.00
C PRO A 427 11.87 -16.83 -17.37
N LEU A 428 13.19 -16.98 -17.59
CA LEU A 428 13.79 -16.71 -18.90
C LEU A 428 13.22 -17.61 -19.99
N THR A 429 13.04 -18.91 -19.70
CA THR A 429 12.43 -19.86 -20.65
C THR A 429 11.03 -19.38 -21.06
N GLN A 430 10.25 -18.87 -20.13
CA GLN A 430 8.91 -18.37 -20.42
C GLN A 430 8.95 -17.08 -21.24
N ILE A 431 9.85 -16.15 -20.93
CA ILE A 431 10.05 -14.91 -21.72
C ILE A 431 10.40 -15.21 -23.18
N ILE A 432 11.20 -16.26 -23.40
CA ILE A 432 11.59 -16.66 -24.78
C ILE A 432 10.40 -17.31 -25.51
N ASN A 433 9.55 -18.04 -24.79
CA ASN A 433 8.40 -18.74 -25.37
C ASN A 433 7.21 -17.82 -25.71
N ASN A 434 7.08 -16.68 -25.00
CA ASN A 434 6.09 -15.66 -25.28
C ASN A 434 6.54 -14.75 -26.44
#